data_fd3063efa00c601c7e087e462ca1c673
#
_entry.id   fd3063efa00c601c7e087e462ca1c673
#
_cell.length_a   1.000
_cell.length_b   1.000
_cell.length_c   1.000
_cell.angle_alpha   90.00
_cell.angle_beta   90.00
_cell.angle_gamma   90.00
#
_symmetry.space_group_name_H-M   'P 1'
#
loop_
_entity.id
_entity.type
_entity.pdbx_description
1 polymer ?
#
loop_
_entity_poly.entity_id
_entity_poly.type
_entity_poly.pdbx_seq_one_letter_code
_entity_poly.pdbx_strand_id
1 'polypeptide(L)'
;GEFDNLHQILLSLYDEMMPLCADMTGVAKGLAGLGALFYVAMRVWQSLARAEAIDVYPLLRPFALGLCILFFPTIVLGTMNSVLSPIVQGVHGILEEQTFDMNEYREQKDKLEYEALMRNPETAYLASDEEFDRQLDELSWSPSDLVTMTGMYMDRAAYNIKKSVRDWFRELLELMFAAAALIIDTLRTFFLVVLSILGPIAFAFSVWDG
;
A
#
# COMPACT_ATOMS: atom_id res chain seq x y z
N GLY A 1 9.56 -11.42 3.94
CA GLY A 1 10.08 -11.58 2.59
C GLY A 1 10.77 -10.33 2.05
N GLU A 2 11.05 -10.29 0.74
CA GLU A 2 11.73 -9.14 0.11
C GLU A 2 10.91 -7.85 0.20
N PHE A 3 9.58 -7.95 0.13
CA PHE A 3 8.68 -6.80 0.23
C PHE A 3 8.62 -6.18 1.63
N ASP A 4 8.77 -6.99 2.69
CA ASP A 4 8.85 -6.49 4.06
C ASP A 4 10.12 -5.66 4.28
N ASN A 5 11.22 -6.09 3.65
CA ASN A 5 12.47 -5.37 3.70
C ASN A 5 12.40 -4.01 2.98
N LEU A 6 11.71 -3.96 1.82
CA LEU A 6 11.45 -2.71 1.10
C LEU A 6 10.55 -1.75 1.88
N HIS A 7 9.55 -2.27 2.58
CA HIS A 7 8.69 -1.47 3.44
C HIS A 7 9.49 -0.84 4.61
N GLN A 8 10.37 -1.60 5.25
CA GLN A 8 11.28 -1.07 6.28
C GLN A 8 12.23 -0.01 5.73
N ILE A 9 12.76 -0.19 4.51
CA ILE A 9 13.62 0.80 3.85
C ILE A 9 12.83 2.09 3.59
N LEU A 10 11.57 2.02 3.16
CA LEU A 10 10.74 3.21 2.97
C LEU A 10 10.47 3.97 4.27
N LEU A 11 10.23 3.25 5.37
CA LEU A 11 10.07 3.85 6.69
C LEU A 11 11.37 4.53 7.16
N SER A 12 12.51 3.87 7.01
CA SER A 12 13.81 4.45 7.37
C SER A 12 14.15 5.68 6.52
N LEU A 13 13.84 5.64 5.23
CA LEU A 13 14.02 6.77 4.32
C LEU A 13 13.15 7.98 4.74
N TYR A 14 11.91 7.74 5.15
CA TYR A 14 11.04 8.78 5.68
C TYR A 14 11.64 9.43 6.93
N ASP A 15 12.11 8.62 7.88
CA ASP A 15 12.71 9.10 9.12
C ASP A 15 14.03 9.85 8.87
N GLU A 16 14.85 9.44 7.91
CA GLU A 16 16.09 10.12 7.52
C GLU A 16 15.82 11.45 6.78
N MET A 17 14.73 11.56 6.04
CA MET A 17 14.38 12.78 5.32
C MET A 17 13.68 13.81 6.19
N MET A 18 13.07 13.43 7.31
CA MET A 18 12.38 14.36 8.22
C MET A 18 13.29 15.49 8.78
N PRO A 19 14.56 15.24 9.16
CA PRO A 19 15.47 16.32 9.57
C PRO A 19 15.72 17.37 8.48
N LEU A 20 15.83 16.96 7.21
CA LEU A 20 16.00 17.87 6.08
C LEU A 20 14.79 18.80 5.90
N CYS A 21 13.60 18.33 6.29
CA CYS A 21 12.38 19.13 6.28
C CYS A 21 12.42 20.24 7.35
N ALA A 22 13.11 20.01 8.46
CA ALA A 22 13.28 21.02 9.51
C ALA A 22 14.09 22.21 9.02
N ASP A 23 15.12 22.00 8.22
CA ASP A 23 15.93 23.08 7.62
C ASP A 23 15.09 23.92 6.65
N MET A 24 14.26 23.30 5.81
CA MET A 24 13.33 23.99 4.92
C MET A 24 12.26 24.77 5.68
N THR A 25 11.82 24.27 6.84
CA THR A 25 10.93 25.02 7.73
C THR A 25 11.62 26.30 8.24
N GLY A 26 12.92 26.27 8.50
CA GLY A 26 13.72 27.45 8.86
C GLY A 26 13.71 28.52 7.76
N VAL A 27 13.94 28.12 6.52
CA VAL A 27 13.86 29.00 5.34
C VAL A 27 12.45 29.58 5.17
N ALA A 28 11.42 28.74 5.29
CA ALA A 28 10.03 29.17 5.19
C ALA A 28 9.65 30.19 6.27
N LYS A 29 10.14 30.04 7.51
CA LYS A 29 9.96 31.01 8.60
C LYS A 29 10.57 32.35 8.26
N GLY A 30 11.78 32.38 7.69
CA GLY A 30 12.45 33.61 7.23
C GLY A 30 11.63 34.32 6.15
N LEU A 31 11.19 33.61 5.13
CA LEU A 31 10.37 34.16 4.03
C LEU A 31 9.01 34.63 4.55
N ALA A 32 8.34 33.86 5.41
CA ALA A 32 7.06 34.27 5.99
C ALA A 32 7.20 35.49 6.89
N GLY A 33 8.28 35.61 7.66
CA GLY A 33 8.56 36.79 8.51
C GLY A 33 8.74 38.06 7.67
N LEU A 34 9.52 37.99 6.60
CA LEU A 34 9.68 39.13 5.65
C LEU A 34 8.34 39.44 4.98
N GLY A 35 7.61 38.42 4.50
CA GLY A 35 6.29 38.60 3.88
C GLY A 35 5.30 39.26 4.84
N ALA A 36 5.27 38.80 6.11
CA ALA A 36 4.42 39.40 7.14
C ALA A 36 4.72 40.83 7.41
N LEU A 37 6.01 41.21 7.49
CA LEU A 37 6.45 42.62 7.66
C LEU A 37 5.95 43.52 6.51
N PHE A 38 6.17 43.08 5.27
CA PHE A 38 5.69 43.83 4.10
C PHE A 38 4.17 43.90 4.05
N TYR A 39 3.48 42.78 4.32
CA TYR A 39 2.02 42.75 4.33
C TYR A 39 1.43 43.71 5.36
N VAL A 40 1.93 43.67 6.59
CA VAL A 40 1.50 44.59 7.66
C VAL A 40 1.81 46.03 7.32
N ALA A 41 3.04 46.31 6.85
CA ALA A 41 3.46 47.67 6.46
C ALA A 41 2.56 48.24 5.35
N MET A 42 2.30 47.46 4.29
CA MET A 42 1.42 47.85 3.19
C MET A 42 -0.03 48.09 3.66
N ARG A 43 -0.55 47.23 4.53
CA ARG A 43 -1.91 47.35 5.01
C ARG A 43 -2.11 48.56 5.90
N VAL A 44 -1.16 48.81 6.81
CA VAL A 44 -1.15 50.01 7.65
C VAL A 44 -1.01 51.26 6.81
N TRP A 45 -0.09 51.26 5.83
CA TRP A 45 0.09 52.39 4.90
C TRP A 45 -1.20 52.71 4.13
N GLN A 46 -1.88 51.70 3.61
CA GLN A 46 -3.16 51.85 2.89
C GLN A 46 -4.24 52.50 3.76
N SER A 47 -4.38 52.01 5.02
CA SER A 47 -5.35 52.58 5.96
C SER A 47 -5.04 54.04 6.31
N LEU A 48 -3.76 54.38 6.54
CA LEU A 48 -3.32 55.76 6.78
C LEU A 48 -3.57 56.65 5.55
N ALA A 49 -3.23 56.19 4.34
CA ALA A 49 -3.45 56.90 3.11
C ALA A 49 -4.93 57.22 2.81
N ARG A 50 -5.83 56.33 3.27
CA ARG A 50 -7.30 56.52 3.14
C ARG A 50 -7.93 57.27 4.33
N ALA A 51 -7.15 57.59 5.35
CA ALA A 51 -7.64 58.13 6.61
C ALA A 51 -8.73 57.27 7.26
N GLU A 52 -8.63 55.93 7.06
CA GLU A 52 -9.54 54.93 7.65
C GLU A 52 -8.93 54.39 8.93
N ALA A 53 -9.80 53.89 9.83
CA ALA A 53 -9.36 53.16 11.04
C ALA A 53 -8.64 51.89 10.64
N ILE A 54 -7.55 51.55 11.33
CA ILE A 54 -6.80 50.32 11.07
C ILE A 54 -7.64 49.10 11.48
N ASP A 55 -8.00 48.27 10.50
CA ASP A 55 -8.66 47.00 10.77
C ASP A 55 -7.62 45.95 11.19
N VAL A 56 -7.78 45.46 12.43
CA VAL A 56 -6.84 44.53 13.04
C VAL A 56 -7.03 43.10 12.48
N TYR A 57 -8.23 42.74 12.02
CA TYR A 57 -8.53 41.37 11.55
C TYR A 57 -7.63 40.91 10.39
N PRO A 58 -7.42 41.71 9.33
CA PRO A 58 -6.50 41.29 8.27
C PRO A 58 -5.04 41.16 8.73
N LEU A 59 -4.65 41.90 9.79
CA LEU A 59 -3.30 41.82 10.36
C LEU A 59 -3.04 40.52 11.13
N LEU A 60 -4.08 39.80 11.55
CA LEU A 60 -3.95 38.50 12.21
C LEU A 60 -3.63 37.36 11.23
N ARG A 61 -3.88 37.55 9.94
CA ARG A 61 -3.62 36.53 8.92
C ARG A 61 -2.15 36.08 8.87
N PRO A 62 -1.15 36.97 8.82
CA PRO A 62 0.26 36.59 8.86
C PRO A 62 0.64 35.82 10.13
N PHE A 63 0.03 36.15 11.26
CA PHE A 63 0.25 35.41 12.51
C PHE A 63 -0.28 33.98 12.46
N ALA A 64 -1.50 33.79 11.95
CA ALA A 64 -2.08 32.45 11.79
C ALA A 64 -1.24 31.59 10.84
N LEU A 65 -0.79 32.15 9.72
CA LEU A 65 0.08 31.47 8.76
C LEU A 65 1.47 31.17 9.37
N GLY A 66 2.02 32.11 10.15
CA GLY A 66 3.29 31.91 10.87
C GLY A 66 3.19 30.76 11.89
N LEU A 67 2.08 30.64 12.61
CA LEU A 67 1.81 29.50 13.50
C LEU A 67 1.71 28.20 12.71
N CYS A 68 1.02 28.18 11.57
CA CYS A 68 0.95 26.99 10.70
C CYS A 68 2.34 26.56 10.23
N ILE A 69 3.23 27.49 9.86
CA ILE A 69 4.61 27.19 9.46
C ILE A 69 5.42 26.69 10.66
N LEU A 70 5.28 27.33 11.83
CA LEU A 70 6.00 26.95 13.04
C LEU A 70 5.69 25.49 13.46
N PHE A 71 4.42 25.15 13.41
CA PHE A 71 3.91 23.86 13.85
C PHE A 71 3.63 22.90 12.68
N PHE A 72 4.12 23.22 11.46
CA PHE A 72 3.84 22.43 10.25
C PHE A 72 4.19 20.95 10.43
N PRO A 73 5.39 20.59 10.92
CA PRO A 73 5.73 19.17 11.09
C PRO A 73 4.83 18.48 12.11
N THR A 74 4.46 19.17 13.19
CA THR A 74 3.73 18.58 14.31
C THR A 74 2.24 18.57 14.07
N ILE A 75 1.64 19.71 13.68
CA ILE A 75 0.20 19.85 13.54
C ILE A 75 -0.24 19.35 12.15
N VAL A 76 0.36 19.85 11.08
CA VAL A 76 -0.11 19.54 9.72
C VAL A 76 0.24 18.09 9.35
N LEU A 77 1.52 17.73 9.42
CA LEU A 77 1.95 16.38 9.09
C LEU A 77 1.47 15.36 10.13
N GLY A 78 1.50 15.72 11.41
CA GLY A 78 0.99 14.87 12.48
C GLY A 78 -0.50 14.58 12.34
N THR A 79 -1.32 15.60 12.04
CA THR A 79 -2.75 15.43 11.79
C THR A 79 -3.01 14.60 10.54
N MET A 80 -2.31 14.89 9.44
CA MET A 80 -2.41 14.10 8.22
C MET A 80 -2.04 12.63 8.46
N ASN A 81 -0.95 12.38 9.15
CA ASN A 81 -0.53 11.02 9.47
C ASN A 81 -1.54 10.32 10.40
N SER A 82 -2.09 11.04 11.39
CA SER A 82 -3.11 10.50 12.30
C SER A 82 -4.43 10.18 11.61
N VAL A 83 -4.80 10.93 10.58
CA VAL A 83 -6.01 10.66 9.77
C VAL A 83 -5.76 9.54 8.75
N LEU A 84 -4.57 9.51 8.14
CA LEU A 84 -4.22 8.51 7.13
C LEU A 84 -3.83 7.15 7.74
N SER A 85 -3.22 7.16 8.94
CA SER A 85 -2.77 5.93 9.61
C SER A 85 -3.90 4.92 9.86
N PRO A 86 -5.06 5.28 10.45
CA PRO A 86 -6.15 4.33 10.65
C PRO A 86 -6.76 3.85 9.32
N ILE A 87 -6.75 4.67 8.28
CA ILE A 87 -7.23 4.26 6.95
C ILE A 87 -6.29 3.19 6.38
N VAL A 88 -4.98 3.43 6.44
CA VAL A 88 -3.96 2.48 5.96
C VAL A 88 -3.98 1.20 6.81
N GLN A 89 -4.03 1.32 8.13
CA GLN A 89 -4.13 0.16 9.03
C GLN A 89 -5.43 -0.63 8.81
N GLY A 90 -6.55 0.06 8.57
CA GLY A 90 -7.82 -0.58 8.25
C GLY A 90 -7.75 -1.36 6.93
N VAL A 91 -7.16 -0.78 5.90
CA VAL A 91 -6.96 -1.46 4.61
C VAL A 91 -5.99 -2.65 4.75
N HIS A 92 -4.89 -2.49 5.49
CA HIS A 92 -3.97 -3.60 5.79
C HIS A 92 -4.66 -4.70 6.60
N GLY A 93 -5.42 -4.35 7.64
CA GLY A 93 -6.18 -5.32 8.43
C GLY A 93 -7.20 -6.10 7.61
N ILE A 94 -7.95 -5.43 6.73
CA ILE A 94 -8.88 -6.10 5.81
C ILE A 94 -8.13 -7.01 4.83
N LEU A 95 -6.98 -6.60 4.32
CA LEU A 95 -6.17 -7.41 3.41
C LEU A 95 -5.58 -8.64 4.12
N GLU A 96 -5.05 -8.47 5.33
CA GLU A 96 -4.51 -9.57 6.13
C GLU A 96 -5.60 -10.56 6.52
N GLU A 97 -6.75 -10.08 6.99
CA GLU A 97 -7.89 -10.93 7.37
C GLU A 97 -8.44 -11.69 6.16
N GLN A 98 -8.64 -11.02 5.02
CA GLN A 98 -9.08 -11.68 3.80
C GLN A 98 -8.04 -12.64 3.22
N THR A 99 -6.76 -12.34 3.33
CA THR A 99 -5.68 -13.23 2.86
C THR A 99 -5.59 -14.47 3.76
N PHE A 100 -5.77 -14.31 5.07
CA PHE A 100 -5.79 -15.41 6.03
C PHE A 100 -7.00 -16.31 5.79
N ASP A 101 -8.22 -15.77 5.67
CA ASP A 101 -9.43 -16.50 5.34
C ASP A 101 -9.33 -17.23 3.99
N MET A 102 -8.72 -16.60 3.00
CA MET A 102 -8.49 -17.20 1.68
C MET A 102 -7.53 -18.40 1.74
N ASN A 103 -6.49 -18.34 2.58
CA ASN A 103 -5.54 -19.43 2.75
C ASN A 103 -6.20 -20.61 3.48
N GLU A 104 -6.97 -20.35 4.53
CA GLU A 104 -7.75 -21.37 5.23
C GLU A 104 -8.80 -21.99 4.32
N TYR A 105 -9.52 -21.18 3.57
CA TYR A 105 -10.49 -21.65 2.57
C TYR A 105 -9.83 -22.50 1.48
N ARG A 106 -8.65 -22.15 1.03
CA ARG A 106 -7.86 -22.93 0.05
C ARG A 106 -7.48 -24.30 0.62
N GLU A 107 -6.97 -24.34 1.84
CA GLU A 107 -6.57 -25.57 2.50
C GLU A 107 -7.78 -26.49 2.69
N GLN A 108 -8.92 -25.95 3.12
CA GLN A 108 -10.17 -26.71 3.24
C GLN A 108 -10.65 -27.23 1.87
N LYS A 109 -10.58 -26.38 0.84
CA LYS A 109 -10.98 -26.76 -0.52
C LYS A 109 -10.07 -27.84 -1.09
N ASP A 110 -8.76 -27.73 -0.92
CA ASP A 110 -7.80 -28.70 -1.42
C ASP A 110 -7.96 -30.05 -0.68
N LYS A 111 -8.26 -30.04 0.63
CA LYS A 111 -8.63 -31.23 1.40
C LYS A 111 -9.93 -31.86 0.89
N LEU A 112 -10.97 -31.08 0.67
CA LEU A 112 -12.24 -31.56 0.15
C LEU A 112 -12.12 -32.13 -1.28
N GLU A 113 -11.31 -31.47 -2.13
CA GLU A 113 -11.02 -31.96 -3.50
C GLU A 113 -10.28 -33.30 -3.44
N TYR A 114 -9.27 -33.40 -2.56
CA TYR A 114 -8.56 -34.68 -2.33
C TYR A 114 -9.50 -35.78 -1.80
N GLU A 115 -10.29 -35.49 -0.79
CA GLU A 115 -11.26 -36.44 -0.24
C GLU A 115 -12.33 -36.90 -1.26
N ALA A 116 -12.79 -35.93 -2.09
CA ALA A 116 -13.76 -36.20 -3.14
C ALA A 116 -13.18 -37.13 -4.22
N LEU A 117 -11.92 -36.93 -4.60
CA LEU A 117 -11.22 -37.78 -5.57
C LEU A 117 -10.96 -39.16 -4.99
N MET A 118 -10.56 -39.26 -3.73
CA MET A 118 -10.30 -40.55 -3.05
C MET A 118 -11.57 -41.34 -2.78
N ARG A 119 -12.73 -40.69 -2.64
CA ARG A 119 -14.02 -41.37 -2.43
C ARG A 119 -14.51 -42.17 -3.66
N ASN A 120 -14.12 -41.72 -4.86
CA ASN A 120 -14.47 -42.41 -6.09
C ASN A 120 -13.27 -43.20 -6.62
N PRO A 121 -13.33 -44.52 -6.65
CA PRO A 121 -12.25 -45.40 -7.13
C PRO A 121 -11.77 -45.06 -8.56
N GLU A 122 -12.69 -44.53 -9.40
CA GLU A 122 -12.38 -44.17 -10.78
C GLU A 122 -11.52 -42.91 -10.91
N THR A 123 -11.43 -42.10 -9.85
CA THR A 123 -10.67 -40.83 -9.87
C THR A 123 -9.58 -40.81 -8.81
N ALA A 124 -9.50 -41.79 -7.92
CA ALA A 124 -8.52 -41.82 -6.83
C ALA A 124 -7.06 -41.80 -7.34
N TYR A 125 -6.80 -42.41 -8.49
CA TYR A 125 -5.49 -42.45 -9.14
C TYR A 125 -5.00 -41.03 -9.57
N LEU A 126 -5.88 -40.05 -9.68
CA LEU A 126 -5.48 -38.66 -10.01
C LEU A 126 -4.82 -37.96 -8.81
N ALA A 127 -5.23 -38.33 -7.59
CA ALA A 127 -4.84 -37.66 -6.35
C ALA A 127 -3.75 -38.38 -5.56
N SER A 128 -3.62 -39.73 -5.72
CA SER A 128 -2.67 -40.56 -4.98
C SER A 128 -1.79 -41.39 -5.89
N ASP A 129 -0.49 -41.41 -5.60
CA ASP A 129 0.49 -42.23 -6.29
C ASP A 129 0.25 -43.71 -6.03
N GLU A 130 -0.10 -44.06 -4.79
CA GLU A 130 -0.37 -45.44 -4.37
C GLU A 130 -1.59 -46.03 -5.08
N GLU A 131 -2.64 -45.23 -5.23
CA GLU A 131 -3.84 -45.67 -5.97
C GLU A 131 -3.58 -45.80 -7.49
N PHE A 132 -2.74 -44.93 -8.01
CA PHE A 132 -2.32 -44.97 -9.41
C PHE A 132 -1.53 -46.24 -9.69
N ASP A 133 -0.52 -46.57 -8.86
CA ASP A 133 0.31 -47.74 -9.01
C ASP A 133 -0.52 -49.03 -8.82
N ARG A 134 -1.45 -49.03 -7.84
CA ARG A 134 -2.36 -50.18 -7.61
C ARG A 134 -3.23 -50.44 -8.83
N GLN A 135 -3.84 -49.42 -9.40
CA GLN A 135 -4.69 -49.58 -10.60
C GLN A 135 -3.89 -49.98 -11.81
N LEU A 136 -2.65 -49.56 -11.93
CA LEU A 136 -1.72 -49.98 -12.97
C LEU A 136 -1.36 -51.45 -12.84
N ASP A 137 -1.12 -51.94 -11.62
CA ASP A 137 -0.76 -53.33 -11.36
C ASP A 137 -1.95 -54.29 -11.59
N GLU A 138 -3.19 -53.82 -11.48
CA GLU A 138 -4.39 -54.59 -11.79
C GLU A 138 -4.62 -54.74 -13.30
N LEU A 139 -3.96 -53.93 -14.15
CA LEU A 139 -4.09 -53.99 -15.61
C LEU A 139 -3.13 -55.01 -16.20
N SER A 140 -3.63 -55.79 -17.16
CA SER A 140 -2.87 -56.81 -17.89
C SER A 140 -2.23 -56.19 -19.18
N TRP A 141 -1.30 -56.88 -19.79
CA TRP A 141 -0.68 -56.46 -21.06
C TRP A 141 -1.58 -56.74 -22.27
N SER A 142 -2.88 -56.57 -22.16
CA SER A 142 -3.78 -56.68 -23.29
C SER A 142 -3.86 -55.37 -24.09
N PRO A 143 -4.20 -55.40 -25.39
CA PRO A 143 -4.33 -54.17 -26.19
C PRO A 143 -5.37 -53.16 -25.62
N SER A 144 -6.41 -53.63 -24.98
CA SER A 144 -7.43 -52.82 -24.32
C SER A 144 -6.88 -52.13 -23.06
N ASP A 145 -6.07 -52.86 -22.29
CA ASP A 145 -5.50 -52.35 -21.04
C ASP A 145 -4.39 -51.34 -21.30
N LEU A 146 -3.63 -51.51 -22.40
CA LEU A 146 -2.67 -50.51 -22.84
C LEU A 146 -3.33 -49.16 -23.19
N VAL A 147 -4.52 -49.16 -23.80
CA VAL A 147 -5.29 -47.96 -24.06
C VAL A 147 -5.73 -47.30 -22.74
N THR A 148 -6.20 -48.09 -21.80
CA THR A 148 -6.61 -47.64 -20.45
C THR A 148 -5.42 -47.05 -19.68
N MET A 149 -4.28 -47.74 -19.66
CA MET A 149 -3.04 -47.20 -19.05
C MET A 149 -2.64 -45.86 -19.65
N THR A 150 -2.64 -45.74 -20.98
CA THR A 150 -2.31 -44.45 -21.64
C THR A 150 -3.30 -43.36 -21.25
N GLY A 151 -4.60 -43.70 -21.16
CA GLY A 151 -5.65 -42.79 -20.69
C GLY A 151 -5.37 -42.27 -19.29
N MET A 152 -5.08 -43.19 -18.36
CA MET A 152 -4.77 -42.84 -16.95
C MET A 152 -3.55 -41.90 -16.82
N TYR A 153 -2.47 -42.20 -17.58
CA TYR A 153 -1.31 -41.30 -17.62
C TYR A 153 -1.65 -39.89 -18.14
N MET A 154 -2.46 -39.85 -19.23
CA MET A 154 -2.88 -38.56 -19.82
C MET A 154 -3.79 -37.80 -18.88
N ASP A 155 -4.76 -38.44 -18.24
CA ASP A 155 -5.68 -37.80 -17.30
C ASP A 155 -4.95 -37.26 -16.06
N ARG A 156 -4.01 -38.03 -15.53
CA ARG A 156 -3.16 -37.61 -14.44
C ARG A 156 -2.24 -36.45 -14.82
N ALA A 157 -1.61 -36.49 -16.00
CA ALA A 157 -0.82 -35.39 -16.52
C ALA A 157 -1.67 -34.12 -16.69
N ALA A 158 -2.87 -34.23 -17.25
CA ALA A 158 -3.79 -33.12 -17.42
C ALA A 158 -4.23 -32.54 -16.06
N TYR A 159 -4.53 -33.38 -15.06
CA TYR A 159 -4.86 -32.94 -13.70
C TYR A 159 -3.68 -32.19 -13.05
N ASN A 160 -2.48 -32.73 -13.13
CA ASN A 160 -1.28 -32.11 -12.58
C ASN A 160 -0.97 -30.75 -13.24
N ILE A 161 -1.09 -30.68 -14.57
CA ILE A 161 -0.93 -29.43 -15.32
C ILE A 161 -1.98 -28.40 -14.88
N LYS A 162 -3.26 -28.80 -14.77
CA LYS A 162 -4.35 -27.94 -14.32
C LYS A 162 -4.10 -27.43 -12.90
N LYS A 163 -3.61 -28.28 -12.01
CA LYS A 163 -3.25 -27.92 -10.63
C LYS A 163 -2.09 -26.95 -10.62
N SER A 164 -0.99 -27.23 -11.35
CA SER A 164 0.19 -26.38 -11.42
C SER A 164 -0.12 -25.00 -12.03
N VAL A 165 -0.95 -24.94 -13.08
CA VAL A 165 -1.38 -23.66 -13.67
C VAL A 165 -2.20 -22.85 -12.69
N ARG A 166 -3.10 -23.49 -11.93
CA ARG A 166 -3.92 -22.83 -10.90
C ARG A 166 -3.05 -22.27 -9.78
N ASP A 167 -2.06 -23.04 -9.32
CA ASP A 167 -1.16 -22.62 -8.25
C ASP A 167 -0.25 -21.49 -8.72
N TRP A 168 0.30 -21.58 -9.93
CA TRP A 168 1.08 -20.51 -10.55
C TRP A 168 0.27 -19.19 -10.69
N PHE A 169 -1.00 -19.27 -11.10
CA PHE A 169 -1.88 -18.10 -11.17
C PHE A 169 -2.13 -17.47 -9.80
N ARG A 170 -2.23 -18.29 -8.75
CA ARG A 170 -2.36 -17.81 -7.36
C ARG A 170 -1.12 -17.07 -6.89
N GLU A 171 0.06 -17.63 -7.11
CA GLU A 171 1.33 -16.99 -6.78
C GLU A 171 1.51 -15.67 -7.54
N LEU A 172 1.14 -15.65 -8.82
CA LEU A 172 1.18 -14.43 -9.61
C LEU A 172 0.26 -13.34 -9.05
N LEU A 173 -0.97 -13.69 -8.67
CA LEU A 173 -1.91 -12.75 -8.06
C LEU A 173 -1.40 -12.21 -6.73
N GLU A 174 -0.86 -13.06 -5.87
CA GLU A 174 -0.28 -12.66 -4.59
C GLU A 174 0.89 -11.70 -4.79
N LEU A 175 1.78 -11.98 -5.75
CA LEU A 175 2.87 -11.09 -6.14
C LEU A 175 2.36 -9.74 -6.65
N MET A 176 1.32 -9.73 -7.47
CA MET A 176 0.71 -8.49 -7.99
C MET A 176 0.10 -7.65 -6.85
N PHE A 177 -0.58 -8.27 -5.89
CA PHE A 177 -1.13 -7.57 -4.72
C PHE A 177 -0.03 -6.97 -3.85
N ALA A 178 1.03 -7.74 -3.57
CA ALA A 178 2.18 -7.25 -2.80
C ALA A 178 2.88 -6.07 -3.52
N ALA A 179 3.05 -6.16 -4.83
CA ALA A 179 3.62 -5.08 -5.63
C ALA A 179 2.73 -3.82 -5.63
N ALA A 180 1.41 -3.97 -5.75
CA ALA A 180 0.47 -2.86 -5.69
C ALA A 180 0.50 -2.15 -4.32
N ALA A 181 0.52 -2.91 -3.22
CA ALA A 181 0.65 -2.36 -1.87
C ALA A 181 1.95 -1.57 -1.70
N LEU A 182 3.08 -2.10 -2.20
CA LEU A 182 4.37 -1.42 -2.16
C LEU A 182 4.37 -0.10 -2.96
N ILE A 183 3.73 -0.08 -4.14
CA ILE A 183 3.59 1.14 -4.95
C ILE A 183 2.80 2.21 -4.18
N ILE A 184 1.69 1.84 -3.54
CA ILE A 184 0.86 2.75 -2.75
C ILE A 184 1.66 3.33 -1.58
N ASP A 185 2.40 2.51 -0.85
CA ASP A 185 3.24 2.97 0.27
C ASP A 185 4.39 3.86 -0.20
N THR A 186 4.98 3.55 -1.35
CA THR A 186 6.03 4.39 -1.96
C THR A 186 5.49 5.75 -2.35
N LEU A 187 4.33 5.80 -3.01
CA LEU A 187 3.68 7.06 -3.38
C LEU A 187 3.31 7.87 -2.14
N ARG A 188 2.73 7.24 -1.11
CA ARG A 188 2.42 7.90 0.16
C ARG A 188 3.65 8.54 0.77
N THR A 189 4.74 7.80 0.91
CA THR A 189 6.00 8.29 1.48
C THR A 189 6.54 9.45 0.66
N PHE A 190 6.58 9.33 -0.66
CA PHE A 190 7.01 10.38 -1.55
C PHE A 190 6.18 11.67 -1.39
N PHE A 191 4.86 11.56 -1.41
CA PHE A 191 3.98 12.73 -1.22
C PHE A 191 4.15 13.38 0.15
N LEU A 192 4.29 12.60 1.22
CA LEU A 192 4.52 13.15 2.55
C LEU A 192 5.86 13.90 2.64
N VAL A 193 6.92 13.38 2.04
CA VAL A 193 8.23 14.03 1.99
C VAL A 193 8.16 15.31 1.17
N VAL A 194 7.58 15.29 -0.03
CA VAL A 194 7.42 16.49 -0.87
C VAL A 194 6.59 17.54 -0.16
N LEU A 195 5.49 17.14 0.49
CA LEU A 195 4.63 18.06 1.23
C LEU A 195 5.34 18.66 2.45
N SER A 196 6.18 17.90 3.14
CA SER A 196 6.95 18.39 4.29
C SER A 196 8.00 19.43 3.90
N ILE A 197 8.55 19.33 2.69
CA ILE A 197 9.51 20.29 2.13
C ILE A 197 8.80 21.52 1.58
N LEU A 198 7.81 21.33 0.70
CA LEU A 198 7.15 22.41 -0.03
C LEU A 198 6.02 23.07 0.76
N GLY A 199 5.39 22.35 1.69
CA GLY A 199 4.26 22.86 2.46
C GLY A 199 4.57 24.15 3.23
N PRO A 200 5.63 24.21 4.05
CA PRO A 200 6.01 25.44 4.75
C PRO A 200 6.28 26.60 3.82
N ILE A 201 6.90 26.34 2.67
CA ILE A 201 7.18 27.36 1.64
C ILE A 201 5.88 27.88 1.01
N ALA A 202 4.94 26.98 0.68
CA ALA A 202 3.64 27.34 0.14
C ALA A 202 2.85 28.24 1.12
N PHE A 203 2.88 27.92 2.42
CA PHE A 203 2.29 28.77 3.46
C PHE A 203 2.99 30.13 3.55
N ALA A 204 4.32 30.17 3.41
CA ALA A 204 5.06 31.43 3.41
C ALA A 204 4.63 32.34 2.25
N PHE A 205 4.46 31.80 1.06
CA PHE A 205 3.97 32.56 -0.10
C PHE A 205 2.50 32.99 0.04
N SER A 206 1.68 32.19 0.72
CA SER A 206 0.28 32.53 0.96
C SER A 206 0.07 33.77 1.85
N VAL A 207 1.11 34.25 2.52
CA VAL A 207 1.08 35.51 3.26
C VAL A 207 0.88 36.70 2.29
N TRP A 208 1.39 36.63 1.06
CA TRP A 208 1.33 37.67 0.06
C TRP A 208 0.02 37.73 -0.73
N ASP A 209 -0.76 36.67 -0.66
CA ASP A 209 -2.03 36.56 -1.36
C ASP A 209 -3.13 37.27 -0.56
N GLY A 210 -3.40 38.50 -0.93
CA GLY A 210 -4.36 39.40 -0.32
C GLY A 210 -5.32 40.01 -1.30
#